data_e8e696b3ac044ba16b9de4973de4a1fa
#
_entry.id   e8e696b3ac044ba16b9de4973de4a1fa
#
_cell.length_a   1.000
_cell.length_b   1.000
_cell.length_c   1.000
_cell.angle_alpha   90.00
_cell.angle_beta   90.00
_cell.angle_gamma   90.00
#
_symmetry.space_group_name_H-M   'P 1'
#
loop_
_entity.id
_entity.type
_entity.pdbx_description
1 polymer ?
#
loop_
_entity_poly.entity_id
_entity_poly.type
_entity_poly.pdbx_seq_one_letter_code
_entity_poly.pdbx_strand_id
1 'polypeptide(L)'
;LRDFDDHKYHRSLLQNSFRRDALDKYINIIQPRIDSWIEEVKQNREFYLYKSIKQLMFNVAVELFFDEVDDTKLNHLNQLFINSIKPATTIVRSPYPMTRMKKGLKARVELLEYFQEKSDKIDLSKETLFADLVKTNNEEAGLTNFEIAEHMIFLLLAAHDTTTSTLTSSIHFLAGNEYYQNKVKTESSTLSKTDISDLKNGIIGEALF
;
A
#
# COMPACT_ATOMS: atom_id res chain seq x y z
N LEU A 1 15.13 11.88 -7.40
CA LEU A 1 14.66 11.52 -8.75
C LEU A 1 15.84 10.90 -9.48
N ARG A 2 15.69 9.69 -9.98
CA ARG A 2 16.71 8.97 -10.74
C ARG A 2 16.60 9.34 -12.21
N ASP A 3 17.75 9.37 -12.92
CA ASP A 3 17.81 9.70 -14.35
C ASP A 3 17.25 8.57 -15.23
N PHE A 4 16.96 8.86 -16.49
CA PHE A 4 16.15 8.04 -17.39
C PHE A 4 16.54 6.55 -17.45
N ASP A 5 17.80 6.19 -17.54
CA ASP A 5 18.21 4.79 -17.67
C ASP A 5 18.22 4.07 -16.32
N ASP A 6 18.63 4.75 -15.26
CA ASP A 6 18.55 4.25 -13.90
C ASP A 6 17.08 4.01 -13.48
N HIS A 7 16.17 4.94 -13.84
CA HIS A 7 14.75 4.77 -13.61
C HIS A 7 14.17 3.55 -14.36
N LYS A 8 14.54 3.35 -15.63
CA LYS A 8 14.09 2.19 -16.42
C LYS A 8 14.55 0.87 -15.79
N TYR A 9 15.79 0.84 -15.35
CA TYR A 9 16.37 -0.32 -14.69
C TYR A 9 15.58 -0.68 -13.42
N HIS A 10 15.45 0.25 -12.48
CA HIS A 10 14.70 0.02 -11.24
C HIS A 10 13.22 -0.32 -11.48
N ARG A 11 12.60 0.28 -12.50
CA ARG A 11 11.24 -0.05 -12.90
C ARG A 11 11.11 -1.48 -13.41
N SER A 12 12.08 -1.96 -14.20
CA SER A 12 12.05 -3.33 -14.73
C SER A 12 12.07 -4.39 -13.62
N LEU A 13 12.82 -4.15 -12.54
CA LEU A 13 12.90 -5.05 -11.40
C LEU A 13 11.55 -5.21 -10.68
N LEU A 14 10.76 -4.13 -10.62
CA LEU A 14 9.45 -4.14 -9.97
C LEU A 14 8.34 -4.67 -10.88
N GLN A 15 8.53 -4.63 -12.20
CA GLN A 15 7.46 -4.89 -13.17
C GLN A 15 6.87 -6.30 -13.06
N ASN A 16 7.67 -7.29 -12.71
CA ASN A 16 7.23 -8.68 -12.60
C ASN A 16 6.17 -8.86 -11.49
N SER A 17 6.33 -8.19 -10.36
CA SER A 17 5.39 -8.25 -9.23
C SER A 17 4.06 -7.53 -9.48
N PHE A 18 3.92 -6.80 -10.59
CA PHE A 18 2.70 -6.14 -11.03
C PHE A 18 2.08 -6.78 -12.28
N ARG A 19 2.50 -8.01 -12.63
CA ARG A 19 1.88 -8.78 -13.71
C ARG A 19 0.53 -9.33 -13.28
N ARG A 20 -0.28 -9.72 -14.27
CA ARG A 20 -1.66 -10.16 -14.03
C ARG A 20 -1.76 -11.34 -13.09
N ASP A 21 -0.91 -12.34 -13.25
CA ASP A 21 -0.84 -13.53 -12.41
C ASP A 21 -0.53 -13.23 -10.93
N ALA A 22 0.31 -12.22 -10.66
CA ALA A 22 0.54 -11.71 -9.31
C ALA A 22 -0.71 -10.99 -8.76
N LEU A 23 -1.36 -10.16 -9.58
CA LEU A 23 -2.57 -9.43 -9.17
C LEU A 23 -3.74 -10.35 -8.83
N ASP A 24 -3.91 -11.46 -9.54
CA ASP A 24 -4.96 -12.45 -9.26
C ASP A 24 -4.79 -13.09 -7.88
N LYS A 25 -3.54 -13.28 -7.42
CA LYS A 25 -3.24 -13.78 -6.07
C LYS A 25 -3.53 -12.73 -4.98
N TYR A 26 -3.31 -11.46 -5.28
CA TYR A 26 -3.51 -10.38 -4.31
C TYR A 26 -4.97 -10.23 -3.86
N ILE A 27 -5.94 -10.60 -4.70
CA ILE A 27 -7.36 -10.59 -4.32
C ILE A 27 -7.61 -11.46 -3.09
N ASN A 28 -6.98 -12.62 -3.00
CA ASN A 28 -7.16 -13.53 -1.88
C ASN A 28 -6.66 -12.95 -0.54
N ILE A 29 -5.75 -11.99 -0.60
CA ILE A 29 -5.25 -11.26 0.58
C ILE A 29 -6.12 -10.03 0.86
N ILE A 30 -6.50 -9.29 -0.18
CA ILE A 30 -7.24 -8.03 -0.07
C ILE A 30 -8.67 -8.27 0.42
N GLN A 31 -9.37 -9.25 -0.15
CA GLN A 31 -10.79 -9.48 0.12
C GLN A 31 -11.09 -9.74 1.60
N PRO A 32 -10.38 -10.63 2.32
CA PRO A 32 -10.62 -10.84 3.75
C PRO A 32 -10.41 -9.57 4.59
N ARG A 33 -9.45 -8.72 4.22
CA ARG A 33 -9.19 -7.45 4.92
C ARG A 33 -10.32 -6.45 4.71
N ILE A 34 -10.86 -6.37 3.50
CA ILE A 34 -12.04 -5.54 3.20
C ILE A 34 -13.26 -6.05 3.94
N ASP A 35 -13.52 -7.35 3.93
CA ASP A 35 -14.65 -7.95 4.61
C ASP A 35 -14.60 -7.70 6.13
N SER A 36 -13.42 -7.87 6.74
CA SER A 36 -13.21 -7.56 8.16
C SER A 36 -13.44 -6.07 8.46
N TRP A 37 -12.96 -5.19 7.61
CA TRP A 37 -13.15 -3.74 7.75
C TRP A 37 -14.64 -3.36 7.62
N ILE A 38 -15.38 -3.97 6.70
CA ILE A 38 -16.81 -3.75 6.54
C ILE A 38 -17.57 -4.16 7.81
N GLU A 39 -17.23 -5.30 8.40
CA GLU A 39 -17.86 -5.75 9.64
C GLU A 39 -17.55 -4.81 10.82
N GLU A 40 -16.31 -4.33 10.94
CA GLU A 40 -15.94 -3.31 11.93
C GLU A 40 -16.76 -2.02 11.76
N VAL A 41 -16.88 -1.52 10.52
CA VAL A 41 -17.65 -0.30 10.20
C VAL A 41 -19.13 -0.49 10.52
N LYS A 42 -19.72 -1.66 10.25
CA LYS A 42 -21.12 -1.95 10.57
C LYS A 42 -21.40 -1.94 12.08
N GLN A 43 -20.43 -2.36 12.90
CA GLN A 43 -20.56 -2.37 14.35
C GLN A 43 -20.44 -0.97 14.97
N ASN A 44 -19.76 -0.05 14.29
CA ASN A 44 -19.53 1.30 14.76
C ASN A 44 -20.55 2.27 14.15
N ARG A 45 -21.37 2.93 14.98
CA ARG A 45 -22.36 3.93 14.50
C ARG A 45 -21.70 5.17 13.90
N GLU A 46 -20.51 5.52 14.39
CA GLU A 46 -19.74 6.68 13.93
C GLU A 46 -18.26 6.30 13.79
N PHE A 47 -17.64 6.70 12.70
CA PHE A 47 -16.21 6.49 12.45
C PHE A 47 -15.65 7.58 11.55
N TYR A 48 -14.35 7.80 11.65
CA TYR A 48 -13.63 8.74 10.77
C TYR A 48 -13.21 8.03 9.48
N LEU A 49 -13.97 8.23 8.40
CA LEU A 49 -13.79 7.55 7.11
C LEU A 49 -12.33 7.57 6.63
N TYR A 50 -11.73 8.76 6.52
CA TYR A 50 -10.34 8.90 6.04
C TYR A 50 -9.35 8.08 6.89
N LYS A 51 -9.47 8.17 8.22
CA LYS A 51 -8.56 7.47 9.14
C LYS A 51 -8.73 5.95 9.03
N SER A 52 -9.96 5.50 8.91
CA SER A 52 -10.30 4.07 8.80
C SER A 52 -9.80 3.48 7.48
N ILE A 53 -10.04 4.15 6.34
CA ILE A 53 -9.52 3.73 5.04
C ILE A 53 -7.99 3.77 5.04
N LYS A 54 -7.39 4.79 5.64
CA LYS A 54 -5.94 4.91 5.72
C LYS A 54 -5.30 3.72 6.44
N GLN A 55 -5.90 3.27 7.53
CA GLN A 55 -5.44 2.09 8.27
C GLN A 55 -5.63 0.81 7.43
N LEU A 56 -6.80 0.64 6.81
CA LEU A 56 -7.08 -0.49 5.92
C LEU A 56 -6.04 -0.59 4.79
N MET A 57 -5.81 0.51 4.07
CA MET A 57 -4.86 0.52 2.95
C MET A 57 -3.43 0.24 3.39
N PHE A 58 -3.03 0.73 4.56
CA PHE A 58 -1.72 0.40 5.12
C PHE A 58 -1.60 -1.09 5.43
N ASN A 59 -2.57 -1.66 6.13
CA ASN A 59 -2.55 -3.08 6.50
C ASN A 59 -2.53 -3.98 5.25
N VAL A 60 -3.36 -3.67 4.24
CA VAL A 60 -3.37 -4.36 2.95
C VAL A 60 -1.99 -4.28 2.28
N ALA A 61 -1.40 -3.09 2.20
CA ALA A 61 -0.11 -2.91 1.54
C ALA A 61 1.02 -3.66 2.25
N VAL A 62 1.05 -3.65 3.59
CA VAL A 62 2.10 -4.34 4.36
C VAL A 62 1.94 -5.85 4.25
N GLU A 63 0.71 -6.38 4.26
CA GLU A 63 0.47 -7.81 4.07
C GLU A 63 0.87 -8.26 2.65
N LEU A 64 0.43 -7.55 1.61
CA LEU A 64 0.80 -7.84 0.22
C LEU A 64 2.30 -7.79 -0.04
N PHE A 65 2.96 -6.79 0.53
CA PHE A 65 4.37 -6.58 0.23
C PHE A 65 5.29 -7.45 1.08
N PHE A 66 4.92 -7.73 2.32
CA PHE A 66 5.81 -8.33 3.32
C PHE A 66 5.27 -9.58 4.00
N ASP A 67 4.00 -9.94 3.76
CA ASP A 67 3.31 -11.01 4.50
C ASP A 67 3.37 -10.80 6.03
N GLU A 68 3.25 -9.54 6.46
CA GLU A 68 3.20 -9.22 7.89
C GLU A 68 1.75 -9.07 8.33
N VAL A 69 1.33 -9.91 9.27
CA VAL A 69 -0.06 -9.98 9.76
C VAL A 69 -0.19 -9.70 11.26
N ASP A 70 0.92 -9.54 11.98
CA ASP A 70 0.91 -9.21 13.40
C ASP A 70 0.46 -7.75 13.60
N ASP A 71 -0.70 -7.56 14.21
CA ASP A 71 -1.30 -6.24 14.40
C ASP A 71 -0.42 -5.28 15.22
N THR A 72 0.36 -5.80 16.17
CA THR A 72 1.29 -4.97 16.97
C THR A 72 2.40 -4.42 16.11
N LYS A 73 2.99 -5.26 15.26
CA LYS A 73 4.01 -4.86 14.31
C LYS A 73 3.45 -3.94 13.23
N LEU A 74 2.25 -4.25 12.69
CA LEU A 74 1.56 -3.41 11.72
C LEU A 74 1.34 -2.00 12.26
N ASN A 75 0.87 -1.87 13.51
CA ASN A 75 0.68 -0.57 14.14
C ASN A 75 2.00 0.19 14.34
N HIS A 76 3.06 -0.50 14.75
CA HIS A 76 4.39 0.11 14.91
C HIS A 76 4.95 0.59 13.55
N LEU A 77 4.92 -0.26 12.52
CA LEU A 77 5.36 0.09 11.17
C LEU A 77 4.56 1.27 10.60
N ASN A 78 3.24 1.30 10.83
CA ASN A 78 2.40 2.42 10.41
C ASN A 78 2.84 3.73 11.07
N GLN A 79 3.14 3.71 12.38
CA GLN A 79 3.62 4.90 13.08
C GLN A 79 5.00 5.36 12.57
N LEU A 80 5.91 4.44 12.33
CA LEU A 80 7.21 4.74 11.73
C LEU A 80 7.04 5.34 10.33
N PHE A 81 6.21 4.72 9.50
CA PHE A 81 5.92 5.18 8.15
C PHE A 81 5.32 6.59 8.15
N ILE A 82 4.25 6.83 8.91
CA ILE A 82 3.62 8.16 9.03
C ILE A 82 4.63 9.21 9.52
N ASN A 83 5.48 8.85 10.49
CA ASN A 83 6.48 9.79 11.00
C ASN A 83 7.58 10.07 9.96
N SER A 84 8.00 9.09 9.18
CA SER A 84 9.06 9.23 8.16
C SER A 84 8.67 10.19 7.01
N ILE A 85 7.38 10.31 6.68
CA ILE A 85 6.90 11.21 5.62
C ILE A 85 6.61 12.64 6.10
N LYS A 86 6.38 12.85 7.40
CA LYS A 86 6.09 14.18 7.97
C LYS A 86 7.13 15.27 7.67
N PRO A 87 8.44 14.95 7.59
CA PRO A 87 9.45 15.94 7.21
C PRO A 87 9.21 16.62 5.85
N ALA A 88 8.61 15.91 4.90
CA ALA A 88 8.34 16.44 3.56
C ALA A 88 7.43 17.69 3.58
N THR A 89 6.54 17.78 4.57
CA THR A 89 5.58 18.88 4.71
C THR A 89 5.88 19.83 5.87
N THR A 90 7.05 19.70 6.52
CA THR A 90 7.39 20.54 7.66
C THR A 90 8.01 21.86 7.21
N ILE A 91 7.63 22.96 7.87
CA ILE A 91 8.19 24.31 7.64
C ILE A 91 9.61 24.38 8.22
N VAL A 92 9.81 23.83 9.42
CA VAL A 92 11.13 23.78 10.08
C VAL A 92 11.91 22.59 9.57
N ARG A 93 12.79 22.82 8.60
CA ARG A 93 13.62 21.78 7.95
C ARG A 93 14.96 21.54 8.66
N SER A 94 15.03 21.79 9.94
CA SER A 94 16.24 21.59 10.74
C SER A 94 16.06 20.45 11.73
N PRO A 95 17.05 19.53 11.85
CA PRO A 95 16.95 18.33 12.68
C PRO A 95 17.27 18.60 14.18
N TYR A 96 16.82 19.74 14.71
CA TYR A 96 16.98 20.03 16.14
C TYR A 96 16.18 19.07 17.03
N PRO A 97 16.57 18.90 18.29
CA PRO A 97 15.81 18.12 19.25
C PRO A 97 14.32 18.53 19.27
N MET A 98 13.42 17.55 19.39
CA MET A 98 11.96 17.72 19.44
C MET A 98 11.28 18.20 18.13
N THR A 99 12.02 18.50 17.05
CA THR A 99 11.38 18.87 15.77
C THR A 99 10.78 17.66 15.06
N ARG A 100 9.76 17.94 14.21
CA ARG A 100 9.16 16.94 13.33
C ARG A 100 10.21 16.37 12.35
N MET A 101 11.15 17.21 11.91
CA MET A 101 12.26 16.80 11.04
C MET A 101 13.12 15.72 11.70
N LYS A 102 13.58 15.95 12.94
CA LYS A 102 14.41 14.95 13.66
C LYS A 102 13.66 13.64 13.92
N LYS A 103 12.39 13.73 14.32
CA LYS A 103 11.54 12.55 14.56
C LYS A 103 11.36 11.74 13.28
N GLY A 104 11.12 12.42 12.16
CA GLY A 104 10.92 11.76 10.88
C GLY A 104 12.19 11.13 10.32
N LEU A 105 13.33 11.78 10.45
CA LEU A 105 14.63 11.19 10.06
C LEU A 105 14.92 9.93 10.90
N LYS A 106 14.66 9.97 12.22
CA LYS A 106 14.82 8.78 13.08
C LYS A 106 13.90 7.65 12.63
N ALA A 107 12.62 7.95 12.39
CA ALA A 107 11.66 6.95 11.91
C ALA A 107 12.03 6.36 10.54
N ARG A 108 12.62 7.17 9.63
CA ARG A 108 13.12 6.68 8.35
C ARG A 108 14.29 5.71 8.52
N VAL A 109 15.24 6.03 9.40
CA VAL A 109 16.38 5.13 9.69
C VAL A 109 15.87 3.81 10.23
N GLU A 110 14.97 3.83 11.21
CA GLU A 110 14.38 2.63 11.81
C GLU A 110 13.60 1.77 10.79
N LEU A 111 12.88 2.40 9.84
CA LEU A 111 12.25 1.68 8.73
C LEU A 111 13.28 1.03 7.79
N LEU A 112 14.34 1.74 7.45
CA LEU A 112 15.39 1.21 6.58
C LEU A 112 16.08 0.01 7.23
N GLU A 113 16.44 0.13 8.51
CA GLU A 113 17.02 -0.97 9.30
C GLU A 113 16.07 -2.18 9.33
N TYR A 114 14.80 -1.96 9.60
CA TYR A 114 13.78 -3.03 9.60
C TYR A 114 13.73 -3.78 8.26
N PHE A 115 13.69 -3.07 7.14
CA PHE A 115 13.60 -3.71 5.83
C PHE A 115 14.93 -4.35 5.38
N GLN A 116 16.06 -3.79 5.75
CA GLN A 116 17.36 -4.41 5.52
C GLN A 116 17.50 -5.74 6.28
N GLU A 117 17.17 -5.75 7.57
CA GLU A 117 17.17 -6.99 8.35
C GLU A 117 16.17 -8.03 7.82
N LYS A 118 15.04 -7.57 7.32
CA LYS A 118 14.03 -8.46 6.72
C LYS A 118 14.51 -9.03 5.40
N SER A 119 15.30 -8.29 4.59
CA SER A 119 15.91 -8.79 3.36
C SER A 119 16.84 -9.98 3.61
N ASP A 120 17.63 -9.91 4.69
CA ASP A 120 18.57 -10.98 5.04
C ASP A 120 17.87 -12.26 5.54
N LYS A 121 16.64 -12.15 6.02
CA LYS A 121 15.90 -13.25 6.68
C LYS A 121 14.67 -13.70 5.91
N ILE A 122 14.44 -13.15 4.71
CA ILE A 122 13.21 -13.41 3.98
C ILE A 122 13.14 -14.86 3.48
N ASP A 123 11.97 -15.45 3.66
CA ASP A 123 11.66 -16.73 3.03
C ASP A 123 11.33 -16.52 1.55
N LEU A 124 12.27 -16.87 0.69
CA LEU A 124 12.14 -16.71 -0.76
C LEU A 124 11.10 -17.67 -1.38
N SER A 125 10.53 -18.61 -0.63
CA SER A 125 9.40 -19.42 -1.12
C SER A 125 8.08 -18.67 -1.10
N LYS A 126 7.99 -17.57 -0.36
CA LYS A 126 6.79 -16.73 -0.27
C LYS A 126 6.54 -15.94 -1.56
N GLU A 127 5.28 -15.84 -1.89
CA GLU A 127 4.79 -15.09 -3.05
C GLU A 127 4.44 -13.64 -2.67
N THR A 128 5.41 -12.90 -2.13
CA THR A 128 5.26 -11.49 -1.79
C THR A 128 6.09 -10.62 -2.74
N LEU A 129 5.68 -9.37 -2.91
CA LEU A 129 6.42 -8.40 -3.70
C LEU A 129 7.87 -8.24 -3.21
N PHE A 130 8.07 -8.30 -1.89
CA PHE A 130 9.39 -8.19 -1.29
C PHE A 130 10.28 -9.40 -1.59
N ALA A 131 9.71 -10.63 -1.48
CA ALA A 131 10.45 -11.85 -1.83
C ALA A 131 10.81 -11.87 -3.32
N ASP A 132 9.89 -11.44 -4.19
CA ASP A 132 10.15 -11.37 -5.63
C ASP A 132 11.25 -10.36 -5.96
N LEU A 133 11.26 -9.20 -5.29
CA LEU A 133 12.31 -8.21 -5.48
C LEU A 133 13.68 -8.74 -5.03
N VAL A 134 13.75 -9.43 -3.89
CA VAL A 134 14.99 -10.02 -3.40
C VAL A 134 15.46 -11.16 -4.32
N LYS A 135 14.54 -12.01 -4.82
CA LYS A 135 14.88 -13.05 -5.82
C LYS A 135 15.48 -12.47 -7.08
N THR A 136 14.76 -11.51 -7.69
CA THR A 136 15.21 -10.83 -8.92
C THR A 136 16.57 -10.19 -8.71
N ASN A 137 16.81 -9.60 -7.56
CA ASN A 137 18.10 -9.02 -7.23
C ASN A 137 19.23 -10.06 -7.16
N ASN A 138 18.97 -11.23 -6.59
CA ASN A 138 19.96 -12.30 -6.49
C ASN A 138 20.30 -12.90 -7.87
N GLU A 139 19.38 -12.84 -8.81
CA GLU A 139 19.54 -13.43 -10.15
C GLU A 139 20.15 -12.45 -11.17
N GLU A 140 19.80 -11.19 -11.12
CA GLU A 140 20.08 -10.26 -12.25
C GLU A 140 20.90 -9.03 -11.88
N ALA A 141 20.93 -8.56 -10.61
CA ALA A 141 21.19 -7.14 -10.54
C ALA A 141 21.93 -6.56 -9.39
N GLY A 142 22.50 -6.90 -8.56
CA GLY A 142 23.37 -6.12 -7.65
C GLY A 142 22.75 -4.89 -6.96
N LEU A 143 21.44 -4.90 -6.65
CA LEU A 143 20.88 -3.96 -5.68
C LEU A 143 21.43 -4.28 -4.29
N THR A 144 21.75 -3.24 -3.55
CA THR A 144 22.06 -3.38 -2.13
C THR A 144 20.79 -3.57 -1.30
N ASN A 145 20.90 -4.21 -0.13
CA ASN A 145 19.76 -4.30 0.81
C ASN A 145 19.20 -2.92 1.17
N PHE A 146 20.02 -1.90 1.15
CA PHE A 146 19.58 -0.52 1.35
C PHE A 146 18.67 -0.03 0.21
N GLU A 147 19.03 -0.27 -1.04
CA GLU A 147 18.20 0.11 -2.19
C GLU A 147 16.88 -0.67 -2.23
N ILE A 148 16.91 -1.94 -1.89
CA ILE A 148 15.70 -2.75 -1.71
C ILE A 148 14.79 -2.13 -0.65
N ALA A 149 15.33 -1.77 0.51
CA ALA A 149 14.58 -1.11 1.59
C ALA A 149 14.00 0.24 1.15
N GLU A 150 14.75 1.04 0.39
CA GLU A 150 14.25 2.29 -0.18
C GLU A 150 13.09 2.07 -1.16
N HIS A 151 13.17 1.06 -2.03
CA HIS A 151 12.07 0.69 -2.91
C HIS A 151 10.81 0.31 -2.13
N MET A 152 10.96 -0.45 -1.05
CA MET A 152 9.81 -0.87 -0.24
C MET A 152 9.13 0.30 0.46
N ILE A 153 9.92 1.24 1.03
CA ILE A 153 9.37 2.48 1.62
C ILE A 153 8.66 3.32 0.54
N PHE A 154 9.24 3.44 -0.65
CA PHE A 154 8.63 4.17 -1.75
C PHE A 154 7.33 3.53 -2.23
N LEU A 155 7.29 2.21 -2.39
CA LEU A 155 6.09 1.49 -2.80
C LEU A 155 4.96 1.59 -1.77
N LEU A 156 5.28 1.51 -0.48
CA LEU A 156 4.31 1.77 0.59
C LEU A 156 3.73 3.18 0.48
N LEU A 157 4.57 4.19 0.24
CA LEU A 157 4.11 5.56 0.06
C LEU A 157 3.20 5.69 -1.16
N ALA A 158 3.60 5.13 -2.28
CA ALA A 158 2.85 5.22 -3.54
C ALA A 158 1.47 4.53 -3.44
N ALA A 159 1.42 3.34 -2.85
CA ALA A 159 0.19 2.55 -2.75
C ALA A 159 -0.79 3.08 -1.70
N HIS A 160 -0.28 3.58 -0.57
CA HIS A 160 -1.10 3.90 0.59
C HIS A 160 -1.84 5.24 0.46
N ASP A 161 -1.14 6.35 0.23
CA ASP A 161 -1.76 7.69 0.30
C ASP A 161 -2.65 8.01 -0.91
N THR A 162 -2.27 7.58 -2.11
CA THR A 162 -3.05 7.83 -3.33
C THR A 162 -4.38 7.07 -3.30
N THR A 163 -4.33 5.78 -2.99
CA THR A 163 -5.52 4.92 -2.90
C THR A 163 -6.44 5.38 -1.76
N THR A 164 -5.88 5.75 -0.59
CA THR A 164 -6.65 6.31 0.52
C THR A 164 -7.42 7.55 0.09
N SER A 165 -6.78 8.49 -0.58
CA SER A 165 -7.41 9.74 -1.03
C SER A 165 -8.50 9.47 -2.05
N THR A 166 -8.24 8.61 -3.04
CA THR A 166 -9.22 8.25 -4.07
C THR A 166 -10.45 7.57 -3.46
N LEU A 167 -10.26 6.54 -2.64
CA LEU A 167 -11.37 5.83 -2.00
C LEU A 167 -12.19 6.74 -1.07
N THR A 168 -11.52 7.57 -0.27
CA THR A 168 -12.22 8.51 0.61
C THR A 168 -13.09 9.49 -0.17
N SER A 169 -12.54 10.05 -1.26
CA SER A 169 -13.27 10.99 -2.12
C SER A 169 -14.43 10.30 -2.83
N SER A 170 -14.23 9.08 -3.35
CA SER A 170 -15.28 8.31 -4.01
C SER A 170 -16.43 7.97 -3.06
N ILE A 171 -16.13 7.49 -1.84
CA ILE A 171 -17.15 7.18 -0.84
C ILE A 171 -17.88 8.44 -0.39
N HIS A 172 -17.16 9.56 -0.18
CA HIS A 172 -17.77 10.83 0.18
C HIS A 172 -18.74 11.33 -0.92
N PHE A 173 -18.33 11.25 -2.18
CA PHE A 173 -19.18 11.60 -3.32
C PHE A 173 -20.43 10.70 -3.40
N LEU A 174 -20.23 9.38 -3.30
CA LEU A 174 -21.33 8.42 -3.33
C LEU A 174 -22.31 8.62 -2.16
N ALA A 175 -21.81 8.94 -0.97
CA ALA A 175 -22.67 9.18 0.21
C ALA A 175 -23.67 10.32 0.01
N GLY A 176 -23.33 11.32 -0.81
CA GLY A 176 -24.21 12.45 -1.15
C GLY A 176 -25.04 12.26 -2.41
N ASN A 177 -24.93 11.10 -3.13
CA ASN A 177 -25.53 10.94 -4.44
C ASN A 177 -26.22 9.59 -4.63
N GLU A 178 -27.52 9.56 -4.33
CA GLU A 178 -28.35 8.35 -4.39
C GLU A 178 -28.40 7.71 -5.77
N TYR A 179 -28.40 8.51 -6.85
CA TYR A 179 -28.41 8.01 -8.21
C TYR A 179 -27.19 7.13 -8.48
N TYR A 180 -25.99 7.62 -8.15
CA TYR A 180 -24.77 6.86 -8.37
C TYR A 180 -24.64 5.69 -7.38
N GLN A 181 -25.11 5.81 -6.15
CA GLN A 181 -25.17 4.67 -5.21
C GLN A 181 -25.97 3.50 -5.82
N ASN A 182 -27.17 3.80 -6.35
CA ASN A 182 -28.03 2.79 -6.95
C ASN A 182 -27.40 2.18 -8.22
N LYS A 183 -26.72 3.00 -9.02
CA LYS A 183 -26.00 2.52 -10.21
C LYS A 183 -24.88 1.56 -9.83
N VAL A 184 -24.00 1.93 -8.92
CA VAL A 184 -22.92 1.08 -8.41
C VAL A 184 -23.46 -0.21 -7.77
N LYS A 185 -24.53 -0.12 -6.97
CA LYS A 185 -25.17 -1.28 -6.35
C LYS A 185 -25.71 -2.27 -7.37
N THR A 186 -26.40 -1.76 -8.41
CA THR A 186 -26.96 -2.62 -9.48
C THR A 186 -25.83 -3.32 -10.23
N GLU A 187 -24.78 -2.58 -10.58
CA GLU A 187 -23.63 -3.07 -11.30
C GLU A 187 -22.86 -4.12 -10.50
N SER A 188 -22.52 -3.80 -9.25
CA SER A 188 -21.80 -4.72 -8.36
C SER A 188 -22.56 -6.03 -8.09
N SER A 189 -23.91 -6.01 -8.17
CA SER A 189 -24.72 -7.22 -8.02
C SER A 189 -24.56 -8.22 -9.17
N THR A 190 -24.09 -7.77 -10.32
CA THR A 190 -23.85 -8.60 -11.51
C THR A 190 -22.43 -9.16 -11.57
N LEU A 191 -21.51 -8.64 -10.73
CA LEU A 191 -20.11 -9.05 -10.72
C LEU A 191 -19.89 -10.29 -9.85
N SER A 192 -19.10 -11.22 -10.36
CA SER A 192 -18.59 -12.33 -9.54
C SER A 192 -17.55 -11.80 -8.56
N LYS A 193 -17.61 -12.22 -7.30
CA LYS A 193 -16.77 -11.72 -6.19
C LYS A 193 -15.24 -11.89 -6.40
N THR A 194 -14.80 -12.59 -7.45
CA THR A 194 -13.41 -13.05 -7.58
C THR A 194 -12.79 -12.86 -8.95
N ASP A 195 -13.45 -12.22 -9.89
CA ASP A 195 -12.90 -12.11 -11.26
C ASP A 195 -12.42 -10.68 -11.57
N ILE A 196 -11.07 -10.50 -11.57
CA ILE A 196 -10.44 -9.26 -12.06
C ILE A 196 -10.79 -8.97 -13.53
N SER A 197 -11.18 -9.99 -14.32
CA SER A 197 -11.59 -9.77 -15.69
C SER A 197 -12.84 -8.91 -15.79
N ASP A 198 -13.74 -9.01 -14.82
CA ASP A 198 -14.95 -8.19 -14.74
C ASP A 198 -14.61 -6.73 -14.43
N LEU A 199 -13.57 -6.46 -13.65
CA LEU A 199 -13.07 -5.10 -13.40
C LEU A 199 -12.47 -4.44 -14.65
N LYS A 200 -11.94 -5.24 -15.58
CA LYS A 200 -11.39 -4.73 -16.87
C LYS A 200 -12.43 -4.36 -17.89
N ASN A 201 -13.63 -4.89 -17.80
CA ASN A 201 -14.71 -4.62 -18.75
C ASN A 201 -15.36 -3.24 -18.54
N GLY A 202 -14.79 -2.41 -17.69
CA GLY A 202 -15.01 -0.96 -17.67
C GLY A 202 -16.28 -0.49 -16.96
N ILE A 203 -17.08 -1.41 -16.43
CA ILE A 203 -18.40 -1.06 -15.91
C ILE A 203 -18.28 -0.22 -14.63
N ILE A 204 -17.41 -0.59 -13.67
CA ILE A 204 -17.19 0.20 -12.46
C ILE A 204 -16.43 1.50 -12.73
N GLY A 205 -15.57 1.52 -13.77
CA GLY A 205 -14.83 2.71 -14.18
C GLY A 205 -15.75 3.84 -14.64
N GLU A 206 -16.80 3.55 -15.42
CA GLU A 206 -17.77 4.55 -15.87
C GLU A 206 -18.64 5.13 -14.75
N ALA A 207 -18.81 4.40 -13.64
CA ALA A 207 -19.60 4.89 -12.49
C ALA A 207 -18.81 5.84 -11.58
N LEU A 208 -17.46 5.87 -11.68
CA LEU A 208 -16.58 6.67 -10.82
C LEU A 208 -16.04 7.94 -11.51
N PHE A 209 -16.22 8.09 -12.81
CA PHE A 209 -15.85 9.26 -13.60
C PHE A 209 -17.04 9.80 -14.37
#